data_193513b54fad643bae3c13db1ec0b871
#
_entry.id   193513b54fad643bae3c13db1ec0b871
#
_cell.length_a   1.000
_cell.length_b   1.000
_cell.length_c   1.000
_cell.angle_alpha   90.00
_cell.angle_beta   90.00
_cell.angle_gamma   90.00
#
_symmetry.space_group_name_H-M   'P 1'
#
loop_
_entity.id
_entity.type
_entity.pdbx_description
1 polymer ?
#
loop_
_entity_poly.entity_id
_entity_poly.type
_entity_poly.pdbx_seq_one_letter_code
_entity_poly.pdbx_strand_id
1 'polypeptide(L)'
;MVHGSDILGVETGGGTSGLLGFFVLAIGTALTLLGLGFAQAATARALVEVDRGHPVGPLRAYLLAADSIRPLLGALVIAATVVSLLVSSIYLIPIAVWLAGRWALIAPSIELEQRGALAGLRRSRLLVQGAWLKVTSLIVVGAALSIAVGPIVGALLILATSAPFWLVNVIAGLIYTVTMPLVAITTAYVYFDRRVAAELAEHASPELPAEIELSG
;
A
#
# COMPACT_ATOMS: atom_id res chain seq x y z
N MET A 1 42.67 -13.53 1.52
CA MET A 1 42.12 -12.28 0.93
C MET A 1 40.70 -12.59 0.50
N VAL A 2 39.75 -12.15 1.28
CA VAL A 2 38.30 -12.36 0.98
C VAL A 2 37.88 -11.17 0.13
N HIS A 3 37.54 -11.42 -1.16
CA HIS A 3 36.93 -10.41 -2.02
C HIS A 3 35.53 -10.15 -1.49
N GLY A 4 35.31 -8.96 -0.95
CA GLY A 4 33.96 -8.48 -0.67
C GLY A 4 33.22 -8.21 -1.98
N SER A 5 32.05 -8.80 -2.14
CA SER A 5 31.19 -8.55 -3.29
C SER A 5 30.43 -7.23 -3.08
N ASP A 6 30.77 -6.22 -3.87
CA ASP A 6 30.02 -4.96 -3.96
C ASP A 6 28.64 -5.22 -4.61
N ILE A 7 27.63 -5.35 -3.80
CA ILE A 7 26.25 -5.35 -4.28
C ILE A 7 25.67 -3.96 -4.00
N LEU A 8 25.40 -3.20 -5.04
CA LEU A 8 24.79 -1.86 -4.99
C LEU A 8 25.62 -0.76 -4.31
N GLY A 9 26.96 -0.87 -4.34
CA GLY A 9 27.83 0.14 -3.74
C GLY A 9 27.82 0.17 -2.20
N VAL A 10 27.33 -0.88 -1.57
CA VAL A 10 27.38 -1.10 -0.12
C VAL A 10 28.40 -2.19 0.15
N GLU A 11 29.55 -1.83 0.70
CA GLU A 11 30.52 -2.80 1.19
C GLU A 11 29.90 -3.59 2.33
N THR A 12 29.64 -4.87 2.12
CA THR A 12 29.20 -5.81 3.16
C THR A 12 30.39 -6.36 3.96
N GLY A 13 31.29 -5.48 4.37
CA GLY A 13 32.42 -5.77 5.25
C GLY A 13 32.02 -5.48 6.69
N GLY A 14 32.09 -6.50 7.56
CA GLY A 14 31.64 -6.43 8.96
C GLY A 14 32.17 -5.22 9.74
N GLY A 15 31.27 -4.51 10.38
CA GLY A 15 31.53 -3.35 11.21
C GLY A 15 30.41 -2.31 11.17
N THR A 16 30.66 -1.11 11.62
CA THR A 16 29.74 0.03 11.67
C THR A 16 29.11 0.38 10.32
N SER A 17 29.78 0.06 9.19
CA SER A 17 29.27 0.23 7.82
C SER A 17 28.03 -0.64 7.54
N GLY A 18 27.96 -1.86 8.05
CA GLY A 18 26.79 -2.74 7.87
C GLY A 18 25.56 -2.23 8.60
N LEU A 19 25.72 -1.72 9.83
CA LEU A 19 24.64 -1.11 10.60
C LEU A 19 24.13 0.17 9.95
N LEU A 20 25.03 1.02 9.47
CA LEU A 20 24.67 2.28 8.79
C LEU A 20 23.90 2.00 7.50
N GLY A 21 24.35 1.02 6.69
CA GLY A 21 23.65 0.59 5.49
C GLY A 21 22.25 0.03 5.81
N PHE A 22 22.11 -0.74 6.88
CA PHE A 22 20.82 -1.23 7.35
C PHE A 22 19.89 -0.08 7.76
N PHE A 23 20.37 0.90 8.52
CA PHE A 23 19.56 2.05 8.91
C PHE A 23 19.13 2.90 7.70
N VAL A 24 20.03 3.16 6.75
CA VAL A 24 19.72 3.90 5.51
C VAL A 24 18.66 3.17 4.70
N LEU A 25 18.79 1.85 4.53
CA LEU A 25 17.80 1.04 3.83
C LEU A 25 16.44 1.03 4.56
N ALA A 26 16.45 0.86 5.89
CA ALA A 26 15.25 0.86 6.70
C ALA A 26 14.51 2.21 6.65
N ILE A 27 15.24 3.32 6.77
CA ILE A 27 14.68 4.66 6.66
C ILE A 27 14.14 4.90 5.25
N GLY A 28 14.90 4.56 4.20
CA GLY A 28 14.47 4.69 2.81
C GLY A 28 13.19 3.90 2.51
N THR A 29 13.13 2.66 2.98
CA THR A 29 11.94 1.82 2.85
C THR A 29 10.75 2.41 3.61
N ALA A 30 10.97 2.87 4.84
CA ALA A 30 9.92 3.51 5.64
C ALA A 30 9.36 4.76 4.94
N LEU A 31 10.24 5.65 4.46
CA LEU A 31 9.83 6.85 3.72
C LEU A 31 9.05 6.51 2.45
N THR A 32 9.46 5.49 1.72
CA THR A 32 8.76 5.02 0.51
C THR A 32 7.36 4.50 0.86
N LEU A 33 7.23 3.68 1.89
CA LEU A 33 5.94 3.17 2.35
C LEU A 33 5.01 4.28 2.84
N LEU A 34 5.55 5.26 3.55
CA LEU A 34 4.80 6.43 4.02
C LEU A 34 4.32 7.28 2.83
N GLY A 35 5.20 7.56 1.86
CA GLY A 35 4.85 8.28 0.65
C GLY A 35 3.77 7.56 -0.16
N LEU A 36 3.88 6.25 -0.32
CA LEU A 36 2.88 5.42 -0.99
C LEU A 36 1.54 5.44 -0.26
N GLY A 37 1.54 5.25 1.05
CA GLY A 37 0.32 5.30 1.87
C GLY A 37 -0.38 6.66 1.80
N PHE A 38 0.40 7.74 1.81
CA PHE A 38 -0.13 9.09 1.67
C PHE A 38 -0.69 9.36 0.27
N ALA A 39 -0.01 8.87 -0.78
CA ALA A 39 -0.53 8.94 -2.15
C ALA A 39 -1.85 8.16 -2.30
N GLN A 40 -1.96 6.98 -1.67
CA GLN A 40 -3.22 6.20 -1.66
C GLN A 40 -4.34 6.94 -0.95
N ALA A 41 -4.07 7.57 0.21
CA ALA A 41 -5.05 8.37 0.94
C ALA A 41 -5.53 9.57 0.11
N ALA A 42 -4.60 10.33 -0.46
CA ALA A 42 -4.92 11.47 -1.33
C ALA A 42 -5.74 11.06 -2.57
N THR A 43 -5.40 9.93 -3.19
CA THR A 43 -6.15 9.40 -4.34
C THR A 43 -7.56 8.97 -3.95
N ALA A 44 -7.71 8.28 -2.82
CA ALA A 44 -9.03 7.89 -2.32
C ALA A 44 -9.91 9.12 -2.04
N ARG A 45 -9.34 10.17 -1.46
CA ARG A 45 -10.04 11.43 -1.21
C ARG A 45 -10.42 12.13 -2.50
N ALA A 46 -9.49 12.21 -3.46
CA ALA A 46 -9.75 12.82 -4.77
C ALA A 46 -10.90 12.12 -5.51
N LEU A 47 -10.97 10.79 -5.48
CA LEU A 47 -12.05 10.03 -6.10
C LEU A 47 -13.41 10.37 -5.48
N VAL A 48 -13.51 10.51 -4.16
CA VAL A 48 -14.74 10.92 -3.50
C VAL A 48 -15.16 12.33 -3.90
N GLU A 49 -14.23 13.27 -4.00
CA GLU A 49 -14.55 14.65 -4.38
C GLU A 49 -15.00 14.73 -5.86
N VAL A 50 -14.36 13.97 -6.75
CA VAL A 50 -14.76 13.87 -8.17
C VAL A 50 -16.16 13.25 -8.31
N ASP A 51 -16.46 12.19 -7.54
CA ASP A 51 -17.78 11.56 -7.51
C ASP A 51 -18.90 12.54 -7.06
N ARG A 52 -18.55 13.44 -6.15
CA ARG A 52 -19.43 14.54 -5.71
C ARG A 52 -19.57 15.69 -6.72
N GLY A 53 -18.93 15.59 -7.88
CA GLY A 53 -18.91 16.64 -8.90
C GLY A 53 -17.94 17.78 -8.63
N HIS A 54 -17.02 17.65 -7.67
CA HIS A 54 -16.02 18.64 -7.34
C HIS A 54 -14.63 18.20 -7.85
N PRO A 55 -14.20 18.61 -9.06
CA PRO A 55 -12.89 18.26 -9.56
C PRO A 55 -11.78 18.85 -8.66
N VAL A 56 -10.89 18.01 -8.17
CA VAL A 56 -9.83 18.39 -7.25
C VAL A 56 -8.48 18.22 -7.94
N GLY A 57 -7.67 19.28 -7.94
CA GLY A 57 -6.30 19.21 -8.42
C GLY A 57 -5.41 18.37 -7.45
N PRO A 58 -4.27 17.84 -7.95
CA PRO A 58 -3.40 16.96 -7.16
C PRO A 58 -2.98 17.56 -5.82
N LEU A 59 -2.53 18.80 -5.83
CA LEU A 59 -2.07 19.48 -4.61
C LEU A 59 -3.19 19.58 -3.56
N ARG A 60 -4.41 19.91 -3.99
CA ARG A 60 -5.56 20.01 -3.08
C ARG A 60 -5.94 18.64 -2.51
N ALA A 61 -5.84 17.56 -3.28
CA ALA A 61 -6.06 16.21 -2.80
C ALA A 61 -5.11 15.83 -1.67
N TYR A 62 -3.81 16.17 -1.81
CA TYR A 62 -2.82 15.98 -0.76
C TYR A 62 -3.07 16.82 0.48
N LEU A 63 -3.49 18.07 0.32
CA LEU A 63 -3.83 18.94 1.44
C LEU A 63 -5.04 18.43 2.21
N LEU A 64 -6.06 17.91 1.52
CA LEU A 64 -7.23 17.30 2.15
C LEU A 64 -6.90 16.02 2.91
N ALA A 65 -5.96 15.22 2.40
CA ALA A 65 -5.48 14.01 3.09
C ALA A 65 -4.53 14.31 4.25
N ALA A 66 -3.99 15.53 4.35
CA ALA A 66 -3.03 15.89 5.40
C ALA A 66 -3.63 15.83 6.82
N ASP A 67 -4.94 16.02 6.96
CA ASP A 67 -5.63 15.94 8.25
C ASP A 67 -5.56 14.52 8.85
N SER A 68 -5.51 13.50 8.00
CA SER A 68 -5.41 12.09 8.38
C SER A 68 -3.97 11.58 8.47
N ILE A 69 -2.97 12.43 8.27
CA ILE A 69 -1.57 12.00 8.17
C ILE A 69 -1.08 11.33 9.47
N ARG A 70 -1.44 11.85 10.62
CA ARG A 70 -0.99 11.29 11.92
C ARG A 70 -1.49 9.87 12.17
N PRO A 71 -2.83 9.58 12.09
CA PRO A 71 -3.32 8.22 12.25
C PRO A 71 -2.84 7.29 11.13
N LEU A 72 -2.67 7.79 9.91
CA LEU A 72 -2.14 7.04 8.78
C LEU A 72 -0.69 6.62 9.02
N LEU A 73 0.18 7.56 9.42
CA LEU A 73 1.57 7.28 9.78
C LEU A 73 1.65 6.23 10.90
N GLY A 74 0.85 6.39 11.96
CA GLY A 74 0.80 5.44 13.07
C GLY A 74 0.43 4.03 12.60
N ALA A 75 -0.60 3.90 11.78
CA ALA A 75 -1.04 2.62 11.24
C ALA A 75 0.00 1.98 10.31
N LEU A 76 0.62 2.76 9.43
CA LEU A 76 1.66 2.28 8.51
C LEU A 76 2.93 1.84 9.25
N VAL A 77 3.35 2.59 10.27
CA VAL A 77 4.50 2.19 11.12
C VAL A 77 4.22 0.88 11.83
N ILE A 78 3.04 0.73 12.43
CA ILE A 78 2.66 -0.53 13.08
C ILE A 78 2.65 -1.67 12.07
N ALA A 79 1.99 -1.48 10.93
CA ALA A 79 1.90 -2.49 9.88
C ALA A 79 3.28 -2.87 9.33
N ALA A 80 4.12 -1.88 9.01
CA ALA A 80 5.47 -2.10 8.51
C ALA A 80 6.34 -2.84 9.53
N THR A 81 6.29 -2.45 10.81
CA THR A 81 7.07 -3.10 11.87
C THR A 81 6.66 -4.55 12.03
N VAL A 82 5.36 -4.84 12.12
CA VAL A 82 4.87 -6.22 12.30
C VAL A 82 5.21 -7.08 11.09
N VAL A 83 4.98 -6.58 9.87
CA VAL A 83 5.30 -7.32 8.65
C VAL A 83 6.81 -7.55 8.53
N SER A 84 7.64 -6.55 8.82
CA SER A 84 9.10 -6.69 8.78
C SER A 84 9.62 -7.73 9.79
N LEU A 85 9.08 -7.75 11.00
CA LEU A 85 9.41 -8.76 12.00
C LEU A 85 9.02 -10.17 11.53
N LEU A 86 7.88 -10.33 10.88
CA LEU A 86 7.45 -11.61 10.34
C LEU A 86 8.33 -12.06 9.16
N VAL A 87 8.69 -11.15 8.26
CA VAL A 87 9.55 -11.43 7.10
C VAL A 87 10.98 -11.77 7.50
N SER A 88 11.45 -11.31 8.68
CA SER A 88 12.77 -11.63 9.21
C SER A 88 12.97 -13.15 9.41
N SER A 89 11.89 -13.92 9.53
CA SER A 89 11.93 -15.37 9.58
C SER A 89 11.29 -15.96 8.33
N ILE A 90 12.04 -16.73 7.56
CA ILE A 90 11.57 -17.36 6.32
C ILE A 90 10.32 -18.21 6.53
N TYR A 91 10.17 -18.83 7.69
CA TYR A 91 9.01 -19.64 8.05
C TYR A 91 7.73 -18.83 8.28
N LEU A 92 7.86 -17.52 8.60
CA LEU A 92 6.72 -16.63 8.86
C LEU A 92 6.31 -15.81 7.65
N ILE A 93 7.00 -15.92 6.51
CA ILE A 93 6.67 -15.21 5.27
C ILE A 93 5.21 -15.44 4.84
N PRO A 94 4.64 -16.67 4.84
CA PRO A 94 3.23 -16.87 4.49
C PRO A 94 2.28 -16.08 5.39
N ILE A 95 2.59 -16.00 6.69
CA ILE A 95 1.81 -15.22 7.67
C ILE A 95 1.96 -13.72 7.40
N ALA A 96 3.17 -13.27 7.05
CA ALA A 96 3.42 -11.87 6.70
C ALA A 96 2.61 -11.45 5.45
N VAL A 97 2.59 -12.28 4.40
CA VAL A 97 1.80 -12.04 3.18
C VAL A 97 0.30 -12.03 3.49
N TRP A 98 -0.17 -12.98 4.29
CA TRP A 98 -1.56 -13.02 4.70
C TRP A 98 -1.97 -11.78 5.48
N LEU A 99 -1.13 -11.32 6.40
CA LEU A 99 -1.38 -10.15 7.22
C LEU A 99 -1.31 -8.85 6.40
N ALA A 100 -0.32 -8.73 5.51
CA ALA A 100 -0.19 -7.61 4.58
C ALA A 100 -1.43 -7.46 3.70
N GLY A 101 -1.96 -8.57 3.16
CA GLY A 101 -3.22 -8.56 2.41
C GLY A 101 -4.41 -8.09 3.26
N ARG A 102 -4.48 -8.44 4.54
CA ARG A 102 -5.55 -7.96 5.45
C ARG A 102 -5.46 -6.48 5.77
N TRP A 103 -4.28 -5.91 5.66
CA TRP A 103 -4.01 -4.50 5.92
C TRP A 103 -3.87 -3.65 4.66
N ALA A 104 -4.14 -4.23 3.51
CA ALA A 104 -3.99 -3.57 2.22
C ALA A 104 -4.91 -2.34 2.02
N LEU A 105 -6.02 -2.27 2.76
CA LEU A 105 -7.00 -1.18 2.69
C LEU A 105 -6.88 -0.16 3.84
N ILE A 106 -5.72 -0.10 4.53
CA ILE A 106 -5.51 0.81 5.68
C ILE A 106 -5.68 2.27 5.27
N ALA A 107 -5.01 2.69 4.18
CA ALA A 107 -4.99 4.09 3.76
C ALA A 107 -6.40 4.63 3.45
N PRO A 108 -7.21 4.01 2.57
CA PRO A 108 -8.58 4.47 2.33
C PRO A 108 -9.49 4.34 3.56
N SER A 109 -9.30 3.31 4.42
CA SER A 109 -10.11 3.14 5.63
C SER A 109 -9.89 4.26 6.65
N ILE A 110 -8.66 4.74 6.81
CA ILE A 110 -8.35 5.85 7.72
C ILE A 110 -8.83 7.17 7.11
N GLU A 111 -8.51 7.41 5.83
CA GLU A 111 -8.81 8.67 5.17
C GLU A 111 -10.31 8.92 5.03
N LEU A 112 -11.05 7.94 4.52
CA LEU A 112 -12.46 8.12 4.19
C LEU A 112 -13.40 7.95 5.39
N GLU A 113 -13.01 7.16 6.39
CA GLU A 113 -13.81 6.96 7.59
C GLU A 113 -13.30 7.78 8.79
N GLN A 114 -12.25 8.61 8.60
CA GLN A 114 -11.64 9.48 9.63
C GLN A 114 -11.33 8.72 10.93
N ARG A 115 -10.73 7.54 10.80
CA ARG A 115 -10.45 6.64 11.91
C ARG A 115 -9.04 6.84 12.46
N GLY A 116 -8.88 6.56 13.74
CA GLY A 116 -7.55 6.45 14.36
C GLY A 116 -6.77 5.23 13.83
N ALA A 117 -5.46 5.19 14.04
CA ALA A 117 -4.54 4.18 13.50
C ALA A 117 -5.01 2.73 13.75
N LEU A 118 -5.26 2.35 15.00
CA LEU A 118 -5.69 0.99 15.36
C LEU A 118 -7.09 0.64 14.83
N ALA A 119 -8.00 1.63 14.82
CA ALA A 119 -9.33 1.44 14.28
C ALA A 119 -9.30 1.25 12.76
N GLY A 120 -8.41 1.95 12.04
CA GLY A 120 -8.16 1.77 10.62
C GLY A 120 -7.62 0.38 10.28
N LEU A 121 -6.63 -0.10 11.04
CA LEU A 121 -6.12 -1.48 10.91
C LEU A 121 -7.22 -2.52 11.11
N ARG A 122 -8.04 -2.35 12.14
CA ARG A 122 -9.18 -3.24 12.41
C ARG A 122 -10.22 -3.17 11.31
N ARG A 123 -10.53 -1.99 10.79
CA ARG A 123 -11.50 -1.79 9.70
C ARG A 123 -11.03 -2.43 8.40
N SER A 124 -9.77 -2.19 8.00
CA SER A 124 -9.17 -2.85 6.84
C SER A 124 -9.29 -4.37 6.93
N ARG A 125 -8.96 -4.96 8.09
CA ARG A 125 -9.11 -6.39 8.33
C ARG A 125 -10.55 -6.88 8.14
N LEU A 126 -11.55 -6.14 8.63
CA LEU A 126 -12.96 -6.50 8.50
C LEU A 126 -13.43 -6.42 7.04
N LEU A 127 -13.06 -5.37 6.31
CA LEU A 127 -13.42 -5.22 4.89
C LEU A 127 -12.85 -6.33 4.00
N VAL A 128 -11.64 -6.81 4.33
CA VAL A 128 -10.99 -7.90 3.59
C VAL A 128 -11.51 -9.28 4.00
N GLN A 129 -12.18 -9.39 5.14
CA GLN A 129 -12.69 -10.66 5.63
C GLN A 129 -13.69 -11.30 4.63
N GLY A 130 -13.51 -12.60 4.35
CA GLY A 130 -14.31 -13.33 3.38
C GLY A 130 -13.93 -13.12 1.90
N ALA A 131 -13.10 -12.13 1.56
CA ALA A 131 -12.66 -11.85 0.19
C ALA A 131 -11.15 -11.62 0.08
N TRP A 132 -10.36 -12.18 1.01
CA TRP A 132 -8.92 -11.93 1.11
C TRP A 132 -8.17 -12.20 -0.20
N LEU A 133 -8.45 -13.33 -0.86
CA LEU A 133 -7.81 -13.68 -2.14
C LEU A 133 -8.17 -12.68 -3.23
N LYS A 134 -9.45 -12.29 -3.36
CA LYS A 134 -9.91 -11.30 -4.36
C LYS A 134 -9.21 -9.96 -4.13
N VAL A 135 -9.22 -9.47 -2.91
CA VAL A 135 -8.60 -8.17 -2.56
C VAL A 135 -7.11 -8.20 -2.79
N THR A 136 -6.42 -9.20 -2.25
CA THR A 136 -4.97 -9.33 -2.35
C THR A 136 -4.52 -9.51 -3.79
N SER A 137 -5.18 -10.36 -4.58
CA SER A 137 -4.82 -10.57 -6.00
C SER A 137 -5.00 -9.30 -6.83
N LEU A 138 -6.08 -8.55 -6.66
CA LEU A 138 -6.30 -7.29 -7.40
C LEU A 138 -5.23 -6.25 -7.07
N ILE A 139 -4.88 -6.10 -5.79
CA ILE A 139 -3.84 -5.15 -5.37
C ILE A 139 -2.46 -5.60 -5.85
N VAL A 140 -2.16 -6.89 -5.76
CA VAL A 140 -0.88 -7.46 -6.26
C VAL A 140 -0.76 -7.28 -7.76
N VAL A 141 -1.81 -7.55 -8.52
CA VAL A 141 -1.81 -7.33 -9.99
C VAL A 141 -1.63 -5.86 -10.31
N GLY A 142 -2.37 -4.95 -9.66
CA GLY A 142 -2.21 -3.51 -9.86
C GLY A 142 -0.79 -3.02 -9.50
N ALA A 143 -0.23 -3.52 -8.40
CA ALA A 143 1.13 -3.21 -8.00
C ALA A 143 2.17 -3.80 -8.97
N ALA A 144 2.00 -5.06 -9.38
CA ALA A 144 2.90 -5.72 -10.33
C ALA A 144 2.93 -4.99 -11.67
N LEU A 145 1.78 -4.59 -12.21
CA LEU A 145 1.70 -3.80 -13.44
C LEU A 145 2.42 -2.46 -13.29
N SER A 146 2.21 -1.76 -12.17
CA SER A 146 2.87 -0.47 -11.93
C SER A 146 4.38 -0.60 -11.77
N ILE A 147 4.85 -1.62 -11.05
CA ILE A 147 6.27 -1.84 -10.77
C ILE A 147 7.00 -2.39 -11.99
N ALA A 148 6.36 -3.24 -12.82
CA ALA A 148 7.00 -3.89 -13.95
C ALA A 148 7.34 -2.92 -15.09
N VAL A 149 6.55 -1.87 -15.30
CA VAL A 149 6.71 -0.95 -16.45
C VAL A 149 8.07 -0.25 -16.43
N GLY A 150 8.51 0.27 -15.28
CA GLY A 150 9.80 0.96 -15.16
C GLY A 150 11.01 0.08 -15.54
N PRO A 151 11.21 -1.08 -14.91
CA PRO A 151 12.27 -2.02 -15.28
C PRO A 151 12.22 -2.53 -16.71
N ILE A 152 11.02 -2.80 -17.24
CA ILE A 152 10.86 -3.24 -18.64
C ILE A 152 11.35 -2.17 -19.61
N VAL A 153 10.90 -0.92 -19.42
CA VAL A 153 11.36 0.19 -20.27
C VAL A 153 12.85 0.46 -20.07
N GLY A 154 13.34 0.40 -18.82
CA GLY A 154 14.76 0.52 -18.53
C GLY A 154 15.61 -0.54 -19.26
N ALA A 155 15.18 -1.80 -19.22
CA ALA A 155 15.84 -2.90 -19.94
C ALA A 155 15.83 -2.69 -21.46
N LEU A 156 14.68 -2.28 -22.02
CA LEU A 156 14.57 -1.99 -23.46
C LEU A 156 15.51 -0.84 -23.87
N LEU A 157 15.61 0.21 -23.05
CA LEU A 157 16.54 1.32 -23.32
C LEU A 157 18.00 0.87 -23.30
N ILE A 158 18.40 0.03 -22.35
CA ILE A 158 19.76 -0.52 -22.27
C ILE A 158 20.05 -1.39 -23.47
N LEU A 159 19.12 -2.18 -23.94
CA LEU A 159 19.30 -3.07 -25.10
C LEU A 159 19.28 -2.31 -26.44
N ALA A 160 18.49 -1.25 -26.54
CA ALA A 160 18.28 -0.52 -27.79
C ALA A 160 19.23 0.68 -27.96
N THR A 161 19.88 1.16 -26.90
CA THR A 161 20.68 2.37 -26.94
C THR A 161 21.97 2.22 -26.12
N SER A 162 22.98 3.06 -26.42
CA SER A 162 24.16 3.22 -25.59
C SER A 162 24.00 4.32 -24.52
N ALA A 163 22.77 4.57 -24.10
CA ALA A 163 22.48 5.62 -23.13
C ALA A 163 23.18 5.34 -21.78
N PRO A 164 23.72 6.36 -21.12
CA PRO A 164 24.37 6.19 -19.83
C PRO A 164 23.33 5.75 -18.78
N PHE A 165 23.77 4.91 -17.86
CA PHE A 165 22.91 4.25 -16.85
C PHE A 165 22.07 5.24 -16.02
N TRP A 166 22.63 6.41 -15.69
CA TRP A 166 21.89 7.46 -14.98
C TRP A 166 20.65 7.95 -15.75
N LEU A 167 20.76 8.09 -17.09
CA LEU A 167 19.65 8.56 -17.93
C LEU A 167 18.54 7.50 -17.99
N VAL A 168 18.90 6.23 -18.10
CA VAL A 168 17.95 5.10 -18.04
C VAL A 168 17.19 5.11 -16.73
N ASN A 169 17.88 5.32 -15.59
CA ASN A 169 17.26 5.39 -14.28
C ASN A 169 16.31 6.60 -14.16
N VAL A 170 16.67 7.76 -14.70
CA VAL A 170 15.79 8.95 -14.70
C VAL A 170 14.51 8.67 -15.49
N ILE A 171 14.62 8.09 -16.68
CA ILE A 171 13.45 7.75 -17.52
C ILE A 171 12.58 6.71 -16.82
N ALA A 172 13.18 5.63 -16.30
CA ALA A 172 12.47 4.61 -15.54
C ALA A 172 11.76 5.19 -14.30
N GLY A 173 12.40 6.12 -13.60
CA GLY A 173 11.83 6.82 -12.45
C GLY A 173 10.65 7.72 -12.82
N LEU A 174 10.71 8.43 -13.94
CA LEU A 174 9.60 9.22 -14.46
C LEU A 174 8.40 8.35 -14.82
N ILE A 175 8.64 7.23 -15.50
CA ILE A 175 7.59 6.25 -15.85
C ILE A 175 6.96 5.70 -14.57
N TYR A 176 7.79 5.32 -13.58
CA TYR A 176 7.30 4.83 -12.31
C TYR A 176 6.40 5.86 -11.60
N THR A 177 6.77 7.14 -11.63
CA THR A 177 5.98 8.23 -11.06
C THR A 177 4.61 8.34 -11.70
N VAL A 178 4.52 8.11 -13.03
CA VAL A 178 3.24 8.15 -13.78
C VAL A 178 2.40 6.88 -13.53
N THR A 179 3.04 5.72 -13.35
CA THR A 179 2.31 4.46 -13.14
C THR A 179 1.90 4.21 -11.69
N MET A 180 2.56 4.84 -10.72
CA MET A 180 2.27 4.69 -9.29
C MET A 180 0.81 5.00 -8.88
N PRO A 181 0.14 6.01 -9.44
CA PRO A 181 -1.27 6.27 -9.17
C PRO A 181 -2.20 5.08 -9.48
N LEU A 182 -1.82 4.16 -10.38
CA LEU A 182 -2.62 2.96 -10.67
C LEU A 182 -2.80 2.08 -9.43
N VAL A 183 -1.76 1.95 -8.60
CA VAL A 183 -1.86 1.20 -7.34
C VAL A 183 -2.87 1.87 -6.39
N ALA A 184 -2.79 3.19 -6.28
CA ALA A 184 -3.68 3.95 -5.41
C ALA A 184 -5.13 3.89 -5.88
N ILE A 185 -5.36 4.03 -7.20
CA ILE A 185 -6.69 3.89 -7.81
C ILE A 185 -7.24 2.48 -7.59
N THR A 186 -6.46 1.44 -7.88
CA THR A 186 -6.85 0.04 -7.67
C THR A 186 -7.25 -0.20 -6.21
N THR A 187 -6.44 0.28 -5.26
CA THR A 187 -6.72 0.14 -3.83
C THR A 187 -8.00 0.87 -3.42
N ALA A 188 -8.25 2.06 -3.96
CA ALA A 188 -9.46 2.82 -3.69
C ALA A 188 -10.72 2.13 -4.25
N TYR A 189 -10.68 1.64 -5.50
CA TYR A 189 -11.80 0.88 -6.07
C TYR A 189 -12.10 -0.40 -5.30
N VAL A 190 -11.07 -1.14 -4.92
CA VAL A 190 -11.25 -2.34 -4.08
C VAL A 190 -11.86 -1.98 -2.73
N TYR A 191 -11.47 -0.85 -2.14
CA TYR A 191 -12.07 -0.37 -0.90
C TYR A 191 -13.57 -0.09 -1.07
N PHE A 192 -13.98 0.63 -2.13
CA PHE A 192 -15.39 0.92 -2.39
C PHE A 192 -16.20 -0.37 -2.66
N ASP A 193 -15.69 -1.30 -3.48
CA ASP A 193 -16.33 -2.61 -3.72
C ASP A 193 -16.58 -3.34 -2.40
N ARG A 194 -15.59 -3.36 -1.51
CA ARG A 194 -15.69 -4.05 -0.22
C ARG A 194 -16.59 -3.32 0.78
N ARG A 195 -16.59 -2.01 0.74
CA ARG A 195 -17.47 -1.20 1.59
C ARG A 195 -18.93 -1.41 1.22
N VAL A 196 -19.27 -1.31 -0.04
CA VAL A 196 -20.64 -1.56 -0.53
C VAL A 196 -21.08 -2.99 -0.23
N ALA A 197 -20.22 -3.99 -0.44
CA ALA A 197 -20.53 -5.38 -0.10
C ALA A 197 -20.80 -5.57 1.40
N ALA A 198 -20.07 -4.87 2.28
CA ALA A 198 -20.31 -4.94 3.72
C ALA A 198 -21.62 -4.24 4.12
N GLU A 199 -21.94 -3.10 3.54
CA GLU A 199 -23.21 -2.37 3.76
C GLU A 199 -24.41 -3.20 3.29
N LEU A 200 -24.33 -3.85 2.13
CA LEU A 200 -25.38 -4.74 1.62
C LEU A 200 -25.59 -5.98 2.51
N ALA A 201 -24.49 -6.57 3.02
CA ALA A 201 -24.57 -7.71 3.92
C ALA A 201 -25.22 -7.34 5.27
N GLU A 202 -24.98 -6.15 5.78
CA GLU A 202 -25.59 -5.62 7.00
C GLU A 202 -27.10 -5.45 6.81
N HIS A 203 -27.56 -4.90 5.68
CA HIS A 203 -28.98 -4.73 5.36
C HIS A 203 -29.69 -6.02 4.99
N ALA A 204 -28.95 -7.04 4.50
CA ALA A 204 -29.51 -8.35 4.16
C ALA A 204 -29.65 -9.29 5.36
N SER A 205 -29.06 -8.94 6.52
CA SER A 205 -29.27 -9.69 7.76
C SER A 205 -30.71 -9.39 8.24
N PRO A 206 -31.69 -10.31 8.13
CA PRO A 206 -32.99 -10.06 8.66
C PRO A 206 -32.86 -9.98 10.18
N GLU A 207 -33.15 -8.82 10.77
CA GLU A 207 -33.63 -8.78 12.15
C GLU A 207 -34.96 -9.57 12.12
N LEU A 208 -34.92 -10.85 12.55
CA LEU A 208 -36.15 -11.57 12.84
C LEU A 208 -36.86 -10.71 13.88
N PRO A 209 -38.12 -10.25 13.60
CA PRO A 209 -38.87 -9.54 14.60
C PRO A 209 -38.94 -10.38 15.85
N ALA A 210 -38.61 -9.82 17.00
CA ALA A 210 -38.62 -10.51 18.31
C ALA A 210 -39.98 -11.14 18.69
N GLU A 211 -41.00 -10.89 17.88
CA GLU A 211 -42.36 -11.42 18.07
C GLU A 211 -42.55 -12.88 17.63
N ILE A 212 -41.58 -13.52 16.93
CA ILE A 212 -41.75 -14.92 16.46
C ILE A 212 -41.28 -15.92 17.52
N GLU A 213 -40.60 -15.53 18.59
CA GLU A 213 -40.12 -16.45 19.64
C GLU A 213 -41.16 -16.85 20.71
N LEU A 214 -42.38 -16.34 20.68
CA LEU A 214 -43.35 -16.56 21.74
C LEU A 214 -44.62 -17.38 21.35
N SER A 215 -44.63 -18.04 20.20
CA SER A 215 -45.77 -18.91 19.80
C SER A 215 -45.32 -20.34 19.49
N GLY A 216 -44.59 -20.96 20.42
CA GLY A 216 -44.25 -22.37 20.40
C GLY A 216 -44.66 -23.01 21.72
#